data_02e5d8319502607db40d7445343d4407
#
_entry.id   02e5d8319502607db40d7445343d4407
#
_cell.length_a   1.000
_cell.length_b   1.000
_cell.length_c   1.000
_cell.angle_alpha   90.00
_cell.angle_beta   90.00
_cell.angle_gamma   90.00
#
_symmetry.space_group_name_H-M   'P 1'
#
loop_
_entity.id
_entity.type
_entity.pdbx_description
1 polymer ?
#
loop_
_entity_poly.entity_id
_entity_poly.type
_entity_poly.pdbx_seq_one_letter_code
_entity_poly.pdbx_strand_id
1 'polypeptide(L)'
;VLFFERSGGTSDVWYYECEPEQKLTKNKPITDDHLKEFVELYSSRETSDRSWTVSASKLAEDYDLSAKNPAKQKDAEHLAPSDILKLIRTKEKLVSSLLDEIEDLLAEK
;
A
#
# COMPACT_ATOMS: atom_id res chain seq x y z
N VAL A 1 -0.53 14.04 10.95
CA VAL A 1 -1.29 14.62 12.06
C VAL A 1 -1.34 13.64 13.23
N LEU A 2 -1.12 14.14 14.43
CA LEU A 2 -1.17 13.36 15.66
C LEU A 2 -2.38 13.77 16.49
N PHE A 3 -3.12 12.77 16.97
CA PHE A 3 -4.25 12.98 17.89
C PHE A 3 -3.88 12.48 19.29
N PHE A 4 -4.03 13.33 20.27
CA PHE A 4 -3.71 13.05 21.66
C PHE A 4 -4.94 13.16 22.55
N GLU A 5 -5.04 12.25 23.50
CA GLU A 5 -6.02 12.31 24.57
C GLU A 5 -5.32 12.15 25.92
N ARG A 6 -5.66 12.97 26.89
CA ARG A 6 -5.09 12.89 28.23
C ARG A 6 -5.85 11.88 29.08
N SER A 7 -5.60 10.60 28.84
CA SER A 7 -6.36 9.50 29.50
C SER A 7 -5.50 8.46 30.22
N GLY A 8 -4.20 8.74 30.45
CA GLY A 8 -3.27 7.78 31.06
C GLY A 8 -2.27 7.22 30.07
N GLY A 9 -1.71 6.05 30.37
CA GLY A 9 -0.71 5.39 29.51
C GLY A 9 -1.30 4.88 28.20
N THR A 10 -0.52 4.98 27.12
CA THR A 10 -0.88 4.44 25.80
C THR A 10 -0.33 3.02 25.65
N SER A 11 -1.19 2.07 25.35
CA SER A 11 -0.79 0.68 25.06
C SER A 11 -0.55 0.44 23.57
N ASP A 12 -1.39 1.03 22.73
CA ASP A 12 -1.35 0.87 21.28
C ASP A 12 -1.59 2.20 20.58
N VAL A 13 -1.01 2.34 19.39
CA VAL A 13 -1.21 3.52 18.52
C VAL A 13 -1.84 3.05 17.21
N TRP A 14 -2.98 3.63 16.87
CA TRP A 14 -3.67 3.37 15.62
C TRP A 14 -3.22 4.36 14.55
N TYR A 15 -2.89 3.82 13.38
CA TYR A 15 -2.44 4.58 12.22
C TYR A 15 -3.46 4.52 11.09
N TYR A 16 -3.62 5.63 10.42
CA TYR A 16 -4.38 5.70 9.17
C TYR A 16 -3.57 6.43 8.11
N GLU A 17 -3.46 5.83 6.94
CA GLU A 17 -2.80 6.42 5.76
C GLU A 17 -3.86 6.87 4.76
N CYS A 18 -3.97 8.18 4.57
CA CYS A 18 -4.83 8.76 3.55
C CYS A 18 -4.13 8.67 2.20
N GLU A 19 -4.69 7.90 1.29
CA GLU A 19 -4.17 7.70 -0.07
C GLU A 19 -5.21 8.17 -1.09
N PRO A 20 -5.15 9.44 -1.51
CA PRO A 20 -6.07 9.94 -2.50
C PRO A 20 -5.77 9.33 -3.88
N GLU A 21 -6.83 9.05 -4.65
CA GLU A 21 -6.70 8.51 -6.01
C GLU A 21 -5.90 9.41 -6.96
N GLN A 22 -5.95 10.71 -6.70
CA GLN A 22 -5.23 11.71 -7.47
C GLN A 22 -4.23 12.46 -6.60
N LYS A 23 -3.10 12.81 -7.17
CA LYS A 23 -2.10 13.63 -6.48
C LYS A 23 -2.69 14.97 -6.04
N LEU A 24 -2.61 15.23 -4.74
CA LEU A 24 -3.07 16.50 -4.17
C LEU A 24 -2.15 17.64 -4.60
N THR A 25 -2.74 18.74 -5.03
CA THR A 25 -2.04 19.95 -5.44
C THR A 25 -2.73 21.17 -4.85
N LYS A 26 -2.13 22.34 -5.02
CA LYS A 26 -2.73 23.61 -4.58
C LYS A 26 -4.13 23.84 -5.18
N ASN A 27 -4.34 23.39 -6.42
CA ASN A 27 -5.62 23.51 -7.12
C ASN A 27 -6.58 22.33 -6.86
N LYS A 28 -6.06 21.25 -6.29
CA LYS A 28 -6.83 20.06 -5.88
C LYS A 28 -6.46 19.70 -4.45
N PRO A 29 -6.94 20.47 -3.46
CA PRO A 29 -6.63 20.19 -2.06
C PRO A 29 -7.36 18.95 -1.55
N ILE A 30 -6.98 18.51 -0.35
CA ILE A 30 -7.70 17.47 0.35
C ILE A 30 -9.13 17.92 0.65
N THR A 31 -10.11 17.04 0.45
CA THR A 31 -11.52 17.30 0.70
C THR A 31 -12.07 16.33 1.76
N ASP A 32 -13.28 16.60 2.24
CA ASP A 32 -13.95 15.75 3.21
C ASP A 32 -14.17 14.32 2.68
N ASP A 33 -14.36 14.15 1.38
CA ASP A 33 -14.49 12.84 0.75
C ASP A 33 -13.24 11.98 0.91
N HIS A 34 -12.06 12.56 0.89
CA HIS A 34 -10.81 11.85 1.14
C HIS A 34 -10.67 11.34 2.57
N LEU A 35 -11.33 12.01 3.52
CA LEU A 35 -11.28 11.69 4.94
C LEU A 35 -12.50 10.90 5.44
N LYS A 36 -13.46 10.62 4.57
CA LYS A 36 -14.71 9.94 4.94
C LYS A 36 -14.45 8.58 5.57
N GLU A 37 -13.62 7.77 4.93
CA GLU A 37 -13.21 6.46 5.44
C GLU A 37 -12.49 6.59 6.79
N PHE A 38 -11.64 7.59 6.95
CA PHE A 38 -10.96 7.88 8.21
C PHE A 38 -11.96 8.14 9.34
N VAL A 39 -12.96 8.97 9.09
CA VAL A 39 -14.01 9.30 10.07
C VAL A 39 -14.82 8.07 10.47
N GLU A 40 -15.13 7.21 9.52
CA GLU A 40 -15.84 5.95 9.76
C GLU A 40 -15.00 4.97 10.61
N LEU A 41 -13.73 4.83 10.29
CA LEU A 41 -12.80 3.93 10.99
C LEU A 41 -12.28 4.49 12.32
N TYR A 42 -12.30 5.79 12.51
CA TYR A 42 -11.77 6.44 13.70
C TYR A 42 -12.46 6.00 14.99
N SER A 43 -13.76 5.81 14.95
CA SER A 43 -14.53 5.39 16.14
C SER A 43 -14.32 3.92 16.49
N SER A 44 -14.21 3.03 15.51
CA SER A 44 -13.99 1.60 15.69
C SER A 44 -12.51 1.23 15.79
N ARG A 45 -11.63 2.02 15.16
CA ARG A 45 -10.18 1.80 15.06
C ARG A 45 -9.84 0.41 14.50
N GLU A 46 -10.59 0.02 13.49
CA GLU A 46 -10.40 -1.26 12.82
C GLU A 46 -9.17 -1.26 11.92
N THR A 47 -8.62 -2.44 11.72
CA THR A 47 -7.50 -2.64 10.79
C THR A 47 -8.02 -2.85 9.38
N SER A 48 -7.49 -2.10 8.42
CA SER A 48 -7.80 -2.20 7.00
C SER A 48 -6.52 -2.09 6.17
N ASP A 49 -6.63 -2.08 4.85
CA ASP A 49 -5.48 -1.88 3.95
C ASP A 49 -4.79 -0.52 4.17
N ARG A 50 -5.50 0.45 4.72
CA ARG A 50 -5.03 1.81 4.99
C ARG A 50 -4.88 2.12 6.48
N SER A 51 -5.28 1.23 7.37
CA SER A 51 -5.21 1.43 8.81
C SER A 51 -4.64 0.21 9.52
N TRP A 52 -3.83 0.47 10.55
CA TRP A 52 -3.18 -0.57 11.35
C TRP A 52 -2.89 -0.08 12.76
N THR A 53 -2.60 -1.00 13.64
CA THR A 53 -2.26 -0.71 15.03
C THR A 53 -0.84 -1.20 15.34
N VAL A 54 -0.08 -0.40 16.05
CA VAL A 54 1.27 -0.74 16.51
C VAL A 54 1.33 -0.62 18.03
N SER A 55 1.95 -1.58 18.71
CA SER A 55 2.13 -1.50 20.15
C SER A 55 3.06 -0.36 20.55
N ALA A 56 2.71 0.34 21.63
CA ALA A 56 3.53 1.44 22.13
C ALA A 56 4.93 1.00 22.58
N SER A 57 5.07 -0.23 23.06
CA SER A 57 6.37 -0.79 23.43
C SER A 57 7.33 -0.90 22.24
N LYS A 58 6.81 -1.29 21.08
CA LYS A 58 7.59 -1.36 19.84
C LYS A 58 8.04 0.03 19.37
N LEU A 59 7.19 1.02 19.49
CA LEU A 59 7.52 2.41 19.16
C LEU A 59 8.52 3.02 20.14
N ALA A 60 8.51 2.61 21.40
CA ALA A 60 9.41 3.08 22.43
C ALA A 60 10.87 2.59 22.25
N GLU A 61 11.11 1.53 21.50
CA GLU A 61 12.46 1.04 21.21
C GLU A 61 13.27 2.06 20.41
N ASP A 62 12.68 2.66 19.40
CA ASP A 62 13.33 3.58 18.49
C ASP A 62 12.85 5.03 18.62
N TYR A 63 11.81 5.27 19.40
CA TYR A 63 11.08 6.55 19.46
C TYR A 63 10.63 7.07 18.09
N ASP A 64 10.53 6.19 17.10
CA ASP A 64 10.13 6.50 15.75
C ASP A 64 8.63 6.24 15.57
N LEU A 65 7.87 7.31 15.38
CA LEU A 65 6.42 7.25 15.15
C LEU A 65 6.04 7.01 13.69
N SER A 66 7.01 6.92 12.78
CA SER A 66 6.78 6.71 11.35
C SER A 66 6.62 5.23 11.00
N ALA A 67 5.69 4.54 11.62
CA ALA A 67 5.41 3.15 11.32
C ALA A 67 4.88 2.99 9.89
N LYS A 68 5.50 2.10 9.12
CA LYS A 68 5.09 1.83 7.74
C LYS A 68 3.86 0.93 7.69
N ASN A 69 3.01 1.15 6.68
CA ASN A 69 1.84 0.32 6.46
C ASN A 69 2.24 -1.14 6.15
N PRO A 70 1.85 -2.14 6.97
CA PRO A 70 2.22 -3.53 6.74
C PRO A 70 1.58 -4.13 5.48
N ALA A 71 0.44 -3.63 5.02
CA ALA A 71 -0.17 -4.06 3.77
C ALA A 71 0.70 -3.71 2.56
N LYS A 72 1.28 -2.51 2.55
CA LYS A 72 2.22 -2.07 1.50
C LYS A 72 3.58 -2.77 1.57
N GLN A 73 4.01 -3.18 2.75
CA GLN A 73 5.26 -3.93 2.89
C GLN A 73 5.20 -5.30 2.21
N LYS A 74 4.04 -5.93 2.20
CA LYS A 74 3.84 -7.19 1.48
C LYS A 74 3.95 -7.04 -0.03
N ASP A 75 3.45 -5.93 -0.56
CA ASP A 75 3.58 -5.61 -1.99
C ASP A 75 5.01 -5.24 -2.38
N ALA A 76 5.77 -4.72 -1.43
CA ALA A 76 7.16 -4.35 -1.61
C ALA A 76 8.16 -5.45 -1.23
N GLU A 77 7.71 -6.68 -0.99
CA GLU A 77 8.62 -7.81 -0.89
C GLU A 77 9.39 -7.92 -2.20
N HIS A 78 10.64 -7.48 -2.15
CA HIS A 78 11.54 -7.63 -3.27
C HIS A 78 11.73 -9.12 -3.53
N LEU A 79 11.17 -9.60 -4.62
CA LEU A 79 11.47 -10.93 -5.14
C LEU A 79 12.99 -11.07 -5.27
N ALA A 80 13.52 -12.22 -4.91
CA ALA A 80 14.94 -12.49 -5.13
C ALA A 80 15.27 -12.25 -6.61
N PRO A 81 16.46 -11.74 -6.96
CA PRO A 81 16.84 -11.49 -8.35
C PRO A 81 16.64 -12.70 -9.26
N SER A 82 16.84 -13.92 -8.75
CA SER A 82 16.57 -15.18 -9.46
C SER A 82 15.10 -15.36 -9.82
N ASP A 83 14.18 -14.94 -8.97
CA ASP A 83 12.74 -15.07 -9.20
C ASP A 83 12.23 -14.02 -10.17
N ILE A 84 12.82 -12.83 -10.12
CA ILE A 84 12.57 -11.75 -11.10
C ILE A 84 13.01 -12.22 -12.49
N LEU A 85 14.18 -12.85 -12.61
CA LEU A 85 14.67 -13.41 -13.87
C LEU A 85 13.75 -14.51 -14.42
N LYS A 86 13.23 -15.39 -13.58
CA LYS A 86 12.25 -16.40 -13.97
C LYS A 86 10.97 -15.78 -14.52
N LEU A 87 10.47 -14.72 -13.85
CA LEU A 87 9.30 -13.97 -14.30
C LEU A 87 9.52 -13.34 -15.67
N ILE A 88 10.67 -12.71 -15.88
CA ILE A 88 11.04 -12.08 -17.15
C ILE A 88 11.07 -13.14 -18.26
N ARG A 89 11.72 -14.28 -18.04
CA ARG A 89 11.79 -15.38 -19.02
C ARG A 89 10.42 -15.96 -19.35
N THR A 90 9.54 -16.09 -18.36
CA THR A 90 8.18 -16.57 -18.58
C THR A 90 7.39 -15.59 -19.45
N LYS A 91 7.52 -14.30 -19.18
CA LYS A 91 6.86 -13.25 -19.98
C LYS A 91 7.44 -13.15 -21.40
N GLU A 92 8.74 -13.32 -21.57
CA GLU A 92 9.39 -13.37 -22.90
C GLU A 92 8.85 -14.51 -23.75
N LYS A 93 8.70 -15.70 -23.17
CA LYS A 93 8.10 -16.85 -23.85
C LYS A 93 6.66 -16.58 -24.28
N LEU A 94 5.89 -15.92 -23.42
CA LEU A 94 4.52 -15.55 -23.74
C LEU A 94 4.47 -14.55 -24.90
N VAL A 95 5.34 -13.55 -24.90
CA VAL A 95 5.46 -12.57 -25.98
C VAL A 95 5.85 -13.25 -27.30
N SER A 96 6.83 -14.13 -27.29
CA SER A 96 7.20 -14.94 -28.48
C SER A 96 6.02 -15.74 -29.02
N SER A 97 5.30 -16.44 -28.15
CA SER A 97 4.13 -17.23 -28.53
C SER A 97 3.04 -16.37 -29.17
N LEU A 98 2.79 -15.20 -28.63
CA LEU A 98 1.80 -14.26 -29.18
C LEU A 98 2.24 -13.68 -30.54
N LEU A 99 3.54 -13.45 -30.73
CA LEU A 99 4.10 -13.02 -32.01
C LEU A 99 3.96 -14.12 -33.07
N ASP A 100 4.24 -15.36 -32.72
CA ASP A 100 4.06 -16.51 -33.60
C ASP A 100 2.58 -16.65 -34.03
N GLU A 101 1.64 -16.49 -33.10
CA GLU A 101 0.20 -16.48 -33.41
C GLU A 101 -0.18 -15.36 -34.40
N ILE A 102 0.39 -14.18 -34.21
CA ILE A 102 0.15 -13.03 -35.13
C ILE A 102 0.72 -13.34 -36.52
N GLU A 103 1.91 -13.91 -36.62
CA GLU A 103 2.53 -14.29 -37.88
C GLU A 103 1.68 -15.35 -38.61
N ASP A 104 1.19 -16.35 -37.88
CA ASP A 104 0.29 -17.38 -38.43
C ASP A 104 -1.01 -16.75 -38.96
N LEU A 105 -1.62 -15.83 -38.21
CA LEU A 105 -2.82 -15.12 -38.64
C LEU A 105 -2.60 -14.26 -39.89
N LEU A 106 -1.43 -13.63 -40.00
CA LEU A 106 -1.05 -12.87 -41.18
C LEU A 106 -0.75 -13.77 -42.37
N ALA A 107 -0.20 -14.95 -42.15
CA ALA A 107 0.08 -15.90 -43.19
C ALA A 107 -1.18 -16.55 -43.80
N GLU A 108 -2.29 -16.62 -43.05
CA GLU A 108 -3.59 -17.10 -43.51
C GLU A 108 -4.30 -16.14 -44.47
N LYS A 109 -3.84 -14.95 -44.58
CA LYS A 109 -4.36 -13.93 -45.53
C LYS A 109 -3.58 -13.96 -46.88
#